data_79197d780b52eb5e120ce8f8692f4cf6
#
_entry.id   79197d780b52eb5e120ce8f8692f4cf6
#
_cell.length_a   1.000
_cell.length_b   1.000
_cell.length_c   1.000
_cell.angle_alpha   90.00
_cell.angle_beta   90.00
_cell.angle_gamma   90.00
#
_symmetry.space_group_name_H-M   'P 1'
#
loop_
_entity.id
_entity.type
_entity.pdbx_description
1 polymer ?
#
loop_
_entity_poly.entity_id
_entity_poly.type
_entity_poly.pdbx_seq_one_letter_code
_entity_poly.pdbx_strand_id
1 'polypeptide(L)'
;MAKVKFTRENIVNATYDLMKQEGMKSISARKIAKKLKGSTAPIYAHFSNLEILKEEVIEIAKSNFSKYVNKEYTEREMLNIAMGIAVFAREERELFKSIFLM
;
A
#
# COMPACT_ATOMS: atom_id res chain seq x y z
N MET A 1 0.70 -25.30 -15.79
CA MET A 1 1.37 -24.61 -14.69
C MET A 1 1.26 -23.10 -14.90
N ALA A 2 0.75 -22.41 -13.90
CA ALA A 2 0.58 -20.97 -14.01
C ALA A 2 1.93 -20.28 -13.94
N LYS A 3 2.24 -19.48 -14.94
CA LYS A 3 3.43 -18.63 -14.91
C LYS A 3 3.12 -17.42 -14.04
N VAL A 4 4.04 -17.07 -13.16
CA VAL A 4 3.96 -15.81 -12.43
C VAL A 4 4.08 -14.68 -13.45
N LYS A 5 3.06 -13.84 -13.49
CA LYS A 5 3.06 -12.71 -14.41
C LYS A 5 3.54 -11.47 -13.67
N PHE A 6 4.60 -10.86 -14.20
CA PHE A 6 5.08 -9.58 -13.72
C PHE A 6 4.40 -8.46 -14.49
N THR A 7 3.07 -8.37 -14.34
CA THR A 7 2.34 -7.23 -14.89
C THR A 7 2.56 -6.03 -13.98
N ARG A 8 2.33 -4.84 -14.52
CA ARG A 8 2.39 -3.62 -13.74
C ARG A 8 1.46 -3.72 -12.51
N GLU A 9 0.25 -4.22 -12.72
CA GLU A 9 -0.74 -4.38 -11.66
C GLU A 9 -0.26 -5.36 -10.57
N ASN A 10 0.31 -6.50 -10.97
CA ASN A 10 0.82 -7.49 -10.02
C ASN A 10 1.96 -6.91 -9.18
N ILE A 11 2.83 -6.11 -9.79
CA ILE A 11 3.94 -5.46 -9.09
C ILE A 11 3.40 -4.44 -8.08
N VAL A 12 2.42 -3.62 -8.50
CA VAL A 12 1.79 -2.64 -7.60
C VAL A 12 1.11 -3.34 -6.44
N ASN A 13 0.35 -4.39 -6.71
CA ASN A 13 -0.36 -5.13 -5.66
C ASN A 13 0.59 -5.79 -4.67
N ALA A 14 1.67 -6.41 -5.16
CA ALA A 14 2.67 -7.03 -4.29
C ALA A 14 3.37 -5.98 -3.43
N THR A 15 3.68 -4.83 -3.99
CA THR A 15 4.31 -3.73 -3.27
C THR A 15 3.38 -3.17 -2.21
N TYR A 16 2.11 -2.99 -2.54
CA TYR A 16 1.10 -2.52 -1.59
C TYR A 16 0.95 -3.49 -0.42
N ASP A 17 0.86 -4.79 -0.70
CA ASP A 17 0.78 -5.80 0.35
C ASP A 17 2.01 -5.79 1.25
N LEU A 18 3.18 -5.62 0.67
CA LEU A 18 4.43 -5.54 1.42
C LEU A 18 4.45 -4.32 2.34
N MET A 19 4.03 -3.16 1.83
CA MET A 19 3.92 -1.94 2.62
C MET A 19 2.92 -2.10 3.76
N LYS A 20 1.79 -2.72 3.48
CA LYS A 20 0.72 -2.95 4.45
C LYS A 20 1.17 -3.86 5.59
N GLN A 21 1.96 -4.87 5.29
CA GLN A 21 2.41 -5.86 6.26
C GLN A 21 3.66 -5.43 7.02
N GLU A 22 4.62 -4.82 6.34
CA GLU A 22 5.95 -4.56 6.89
C GLU A 22 6.36 -3.10 6.92
N GLY A 23 5.58 -2.23 6.26
CA GLY A 23 5.84 -0.79 6.23
C GLY A 23 6.64 -0.36 5.01
N MET A 24 6.69 0.96 4.82
CA MET A 24 7.35 1.58 3.65
C MET A 24 8.85 1.26 3.58
N LYS A 25 9.51 1.16 4.74
CA LYS A 25 10.95 0.92 4.80
C LYS A 25 11.34 -0.47 4.29
N SER A 26 10.40 -1.41 4.28
CA SER A 26 10.66 -2.77 3.82
C SER A 26 10.65 -2.90 2.29
N ILE A 27 10.14 -1.90 1.58
CA ILE A 27 9.99 -1.99 0.13
C ILE A 27 11.36 -1.97 -0.55
N SER A 28 11.64 -3.05 -1.27
CA SER A 28 12.83 -3.17 -2.12
C SER A 28 12.47 -4.01 -3.34
N ALA A 29 13.22 -3.85 -4.42
CA ALA A 29 12.98 -4.65 -5.62
C ALA A 29 13.14 -6.14 -5.31
N ARG A 30 14.11 -6.50 -4.47
CA ARG A 30 14.36 -7.90 -4.09
C ARG A 30 13.17 -8.50 -3.33
N LYS A 31 12.61 -7.77 -2.37
CA LYS A 31 11.46 -8.25 -1.61
C LYS A 31 10.21 -8.39 -2.47
N ILE A 32 9.99 -7.43 -3.36
CA ILE A 32 8.88 -7.49 -4.30
C ILE A 32 9.03 -8.70 -5.22
N ALA A 33 10.22 -8.87 -5.79
CA ALA A 33 10.52 -10.00 -6.67
C ALA A 33 10.33 -11.34 -5.95
N LYS A 34 10.79 -11.43 -4.70
CA LYS A 34 10.62 -12.63 -3.88
C LYS A 34 9.14 -12.94 -3.66
N LYS A 35 8.34 -11.92 -3.38
CA LYS A 35 6.90 -12.08 -3.18
C LYS A 35 6.23 -12.58 -4.46
N LEU A 36 6.69 -12.16 -5.62
CA LEU A 36 6.20 -12.59 -6.93
C LEU A 36 6.93 -13.83 -7.47
N LYS A 37 7.87 -14.37 -6.70
CA LYS A 37 8.63 -15.60 -7.05
C LYS A 37 9.40 -15.47 -8.36
N GLY A 38 10.10 -14.34 -8.53
CA GLY A 38 10.88 -14.09 -9.74
C GLY A 38 12.07 -13.18 -9.50
N SER A 39 12.63 -12.64 -10.59
CA SER A 39 13.77 -11.73 -10.56
C SER A 39 13.34 -10.27 -10.47
N THR A 40 14.30 -9.35 -10.27
CA THR A 40 14.03 -7.92 -10.19
C THR A 40 13.88 -7.25 -11.56
N ALA A 41 14.39 -7.87 -12.62
CA ALA A 41 14.37 -7.26 -13.95
C ALA A 41 12.98 -6.84 -14.44
N PRO A 42 11.92 -7.66 -14.30
CA PRO A 42 10.58 -7.24 -14.72
C PRO A 42 10.06 -6.01 -13.98
N ILE A 43 10.47 -5.81 -12.73
CA ILE A 43 10.06 -4.64 -11.95
C ILE A 43 10.59 -3.37 -12.61
N TYR A 44 11.87 -3.37 -12.98
CA TYR A 44 12.50 -2.23 -13.63
C TYR A 44 12.08 -2.06 -15.09
N ALA A 45 11.47 -3.08 -15.68
CA ALA A 45 10.86 -2.94 -16.99
C ALA A 45 9.58 -2.10 -16.94
N HIS A 46 8.87 -2.12 -15.82
CA HIS A 46 7.63 -1.37 -15.64
C HIS A 46 7.81 -0.04 -14.91
N PHE A 47 8.81 0.06 -14.03
CA PHE A 47 9.06 1.24 -13.23
C PHE A 47 10.52 1.63 -13.35
N SER A 48 10.78 2.85 -13.82
CA SER A 48 12.15 3.32 -14.01
C SER A 48 12.95 3.39 -12.70
N ASN A 49 12.24 3.59 -11.57
CA ASN A 49 12.84 3.52 -10.24
C ASN A 49 11.77 3.18 -9.20
N LEU A 50 12.21 2.81 -7.99
CA LEU A 50 11.28 2.42 -6.93
C LEU A 50 10.48 3.59 -6.37
N GLU A 51 10.97 4.81 -6.50
CA GLU A 51 10.25 5.97 -5.97
C GLU A 51 8.91 6.17 -6.68
N ILE A 52 8.86 5.93 -7.98
CA ILE A 52 7.61 6.00 -8.75
C ILE A 52 6.62 4.95 -8.23
N LEU A 53 7.11 3.74 -7.99
CA LEU A 53 6.28 2.66 -7.47
C LEU A 53 5.78 2.96 -6.06
N LYS A 54 6.65 3.50 -5.21
CA LYS A 54 6.28 3.89 -3.84
C LYS A 54 5.22 4.98 -3.84
N GLU A 55 5.35 5.97 -4.70
CA GLU A 55 4.35 7.03 -4.84
C GLU A 55 2.98 6.45 -5.23
N GLU A 56 2.97 5.50 -6.13
CA GLU A 56 1.74 4.87 -6.58
C GLU A 56 1.04 4.11 -5.44
N VAL A 57 1.80 3.34 -4.65
CA VAL A 57 1.20 2.59 -3.54
C VAL A 57 0.76 3.52 -2.40
N ILE A 58 1.42 4.66 -2.21
CA ILE A 58 0.98 5.67 -1.25
C ILE A 58 -0.39 6.24 -1.67
N GLU A 59 -0.60 6.47 -2.95
CA GLU A 59 -1.90 6.96 -3.44
C GLU A 59 -3.01 5.93 -3.19
N ILE A 60 -2.70 4.65 -3.34
CA ILE A 60 -3.64 3.58 -3.02
C ILE A 60 -3.95 3.57 -1.52
N ALA A 61 -2.93 3.75 -0.68
CA ALA A 61 -3.11 3.82 0.78
C ALA A 61 -3.97 5.01 1.18
N LYS A 62 -3.79 6.16 0.55
CA LYS A 62 -4.61 7.35 0.79
C LYS A 62 -6.07 7.10 0.41
N SER A 63 -6.30 6.40 -0.69
CA SER A 63 -7.65 6.02 -1.12
C SER A 63 -8.31 5.12 -0.08
N ASN A 64 -7.56 4.16 0.46
CA ASN A 64 -8.04 3.28 1.52
C ASN A 64 -8.38 4.07 2.80
N PHE A 65 -7.51 5.00 3.18
CA PHE A 65 -7.76 5.90 4.31
C PHE A 65 -9.07 6.67 4.13
N SER A 66 -9.30 7.19 2.93
CA SER A 66 -10.51 7.94 2.60
C SER A 66 -11.77 7.11 2.86
N LYS A 67 -11.72 5.81 2.56
CA LYS A 67 -12.86 4.91 2.81
C LYS A 67 -13.18 4.79 4.30
N TYR A 68 -12.16 4.80 5.17
CA TYR A 68 -12.36 4.73 6.61
C TYR A 68 -13.02 6.01 7.14
N VAL A 69 -12.55 7.19 6.71
CA VAL A 69 -13.08 8.46 7.23
C VAL A 69 -14.46 8.78 6.69
N ASN A 70 -14.83 8.21 5.54
CA ASN A 70 -16.16 8.42 4.96
C ASN A 70 -17.19 7.40 5.43
N LYS A 71 -16.77 6.42 6.25
CA LYS A 71 -17.68 5.42 6.78
C LYS A 71 -18.51 6.01 7.93
N GLU A 72 -19.79 5.67 7.95
CA GLU A 72 -20.67 6.08 9.03
C GLU A 72 -20.54 5.16 10.24
N TYR A 73 -20.08 5.69 11.36
CA TYR A 73 -19.99 4.98 12.64
C TYR A 73 -21.07 5.47 13.61
N THR A 74 -21.53 6.70 13.45
CA THR A 74 -22.54 7.35 14.28
C THR A 74 -23.37 8.29 13.41
N GLU A 75 -24.34 8.97 14.02
CA GLU A 75 -25.13 10.02 13.35
C GLU A 75 -24.42 11.37 13.30
N ARG A 76 -23.26 11.50 13.97
CA ARG A 76 -22.49 12.74 14.02
C ARG A 76 -21.35 12.67 13.03
N GLU A 77 -21.38 13.52 12.04
CA GLU A 77 -20.41 13.52 10.95
C GLU A 77 -18.96 13.72 11.43
N MET A 78 -18.73 14.72 12.29
CA MET A 78 -17.37 14.97 12.80
C MET A 78 -16.84 13.82 13.64
N LEU A 79 -17.71 13.19 14.42
CA LEU A 79 -17.34 12.03 15.21
C LEU A 79 -17.00 10.84 14.31
N ASN A 80 -17.75 10.67 13.22
CA ASN A 80 -17.47 9.62 12.24
C ASN A 80 -16.10 9.78 11.61
N ILE A 81 -15.71 11.01 11.26
CA ILE A 81 -14.39 11.29 10.70
C ILE A 81 -13.30 10.91 11.72
N ALA A 82 -13.46 11.35 12.96
CA ALA A 82 -12.50 11.05 14.03
C ALA A 82 -12.39 9.54 14.28
N MET A 83 -13.52 8.85 14.33
CA MET A 83 -13.55 7.40 14.51
C MET A 83 -12.90 6.68 13.33
N GLY A 84 -13.14 7.15 12.11
CA GLY A 84 -12.54 6.59 10.90
C GLY A 84 -11.03 6.68 10.94
N ILE A 85 -10.49 7.82 11.36
CA ILE A 85 -9.05 8.01 11.51
C ILE A 85 -8.48 7.05 12.56
N ALA A 86 -9.15 6.95 13.71
CA ALA A 86 -8.72 6.07 14.80
C ALA A 86 -8.75 4.59 14.38
N VAL A 87 -9.81 4.18 13.70
CA VAL A 87 -9.95 2.81 13.23
C VAL A 87 -8.86 2.49 12.19
N PHE A 88 -8.62 3.41 11.26
CA PHE A 88 -7.56 3.25 10.26
C PHE A 88 -6.19 3.11 10.93
N ALA A 89 -5.88 3.97 11.88
CA ALA A 89 -4.60 3.93 12.60
C ALA A 89 -4.41 2.61 13.35
N ARG A 90 -5.48 2.06 13.91
CA ARG A 90 -5.44 0.80 14.65
C ARG A 90 -5.35 -0.41 13.73
N GLU A 91 -6.17 -0.47 12.70
CA GLU A 91 -6.25 -1.63 11.83
C GLU A 91 -5.17 -1.65 10.75
N GLU A 92 -4.76 -0.46 10.27
CA GLU A 92 -3.78 -0.31 9.22
C GLU A 92 -2.59 0.51 9.72
N ARG A 93 -1.95 0.01 10.75
CA ARG A 93 -0.87 0.71 11.46
C ARG A 93 0.27 1.14 10.56
N GLU A 94 0.74 0.24 9.70
CA GLU A 94 1.86 0.56 8.81
C GLU A 94 1.47 1.52 7.70
N LEU A 95 0.24 1.44 7.22
CA LEU A 95 -0.27 2.41 6.25
C LEU A 95 -0.37 3.79 6.88
N PHE A 96 -0.89 3.86 8.12
CA PHE A 96 -1.00 5.12 8.85
C PHE A 96 0.37 5.79 8.99
N LYS A 97 1.38 5.02 9.41
CA LYS A 97 2.74 5.52 9.53
C LYS A 97 3.28 6.02 8.19
N SER A 98 3.04 5.27 7.12
CA SER A 98 3.54 5.61 5.79
C SER A 98 2.94 6.91 5.24
N ILE A 99 1.69 7.19 5.58
CA ILE A 99 1.02 8.41 5.12
C ILE A 99 1.35 9.62 5.99
N PHE A 100 1.35 9.44 7.30
CA PHE A 100 1.36 10.57 8.24
C PHE A 100 2.68 10.79 8.98
N LEU A 101 3.51 9.76 9.14
CA LEU A 101 4.68 9.84 10.02
C LEU A 101 6.03 9.76 9.27
N MET A 102 5.98 9.77 7.96
CA MET A 102 7.22 9.77 7.16
C MET A 102 7.55 11.13 6.63
#